data_b4a3aa5696a64eaaa3546fe308823f46
#
_entry.id   b4a3aa5696a64eaaa3546fe308823f46
#
_cell.length_a   1.000
_cell.length_b   1.000
_cell.length_c   1.000
_cell.angle_alpha   90.00
_cell.angle_beta   90.00
_cell.angle_gamma   90.00
#
_symmetry.space_group_name_H-M   'P 1'
#
loop_
_entity.id
_entity.type
_entity.pdbx_description
1 polymer ?
#
loop_
_entity_poly.entity_id
_entity_poly.type
_entity_poly.pdbx_seq_one_letter_code
_entity_poly.pdbx_strand_id
1 'polypeptide(L)'
;MKKTAYFLLLLLLIGACGCRNRKTSYPPLIRQAEYWAEACPDSAIACLDSIDASLQELTEEERMYCHMLRIKAEDKLYIPHTSDSLINRIVRFYEQQGDDRRLAEALYYKAGVYRDCNEPSRAIRTYLSAAEVGCNHDTLNGRIYGQLAALYAYQKAYHESMKALRQALVYNIKCDDYLGIAYSWRDIARIFDRQYSPDSAEVYYSKAYNLMKEKGFTRPAYGVLSEWADFSYAQGRHNTAKAFAYKILGDHFDELAALVLAKYYWQKNNLDSALFYSVEALQTNDIYHRRTAYGILKEIALSQGKQEDAHRYARCYREVSDSISRMTRTEATVRINHEAEKLDLLSHMKRLRYILALALILLVAGMIYMGRNIRARRKEPQKDEAHIITENQHEEENLIPSTARQSFAAFLSVTRSSELTDEYWQQLTEAINKAYPDFTSRLYQYYPKLSSHELRVCCLTKIGMSRTQMAELLSHSVSSISNTLSRLYTKITGEKGSVQKMTEFLYKLV
;
A
#
# COMPACT_ATOMS: atom_id res chain seq x y z
N MET A 1 -15.48 -49.08 -15.52
CA MET A 1 -14.08 -49.06 -16.00
C MET A 1 -13.66 -47.73 -16.69
N LYS A 2 -14.47 -47.12 -17.59
CA LYS A 2 -14.09 -45.86 -18.28
C LYS A 2 -14.03 -44.62 -17.33
N LYS A 3 -14.88 -44.55 -16.30
CA LYS A 3 -14.90 -43.42 -15.35
C LYS A 3 -13.73 -43.43 -14.37
N THR A 4 -13.21 -44.58 -14.00
CA THR A 4 -12.03 -44.73 -13.13
C THR A 4 -10.73 -44.41 -13.88
N ALA A 5 -10.68 -44.66 -15.19
CA ALA A 5 -9.51 -44.27 -16.01
C ALA A 5 -9.39 -42.76 -16.19
N TYR A 6 -10.52 -42.04 -16.36
CA TYR A 6 -10.51 -40.57 -16.41
C TYR A 6 -10.11 -39.90 -15.08
N PHE A 7 -10.52 -40.51 -13.96
CA PHE A 7 -10.14 -39.99 -12.64
C PHE A 7 -8.65 -40.22 -12.35
N LEU A 8 -8.09 -41.35 -12.77
CA LEU A 8 -6.65 -41.62 -12.70
C LEU A 8 -5.82 -40.73 -13.64
N LEU A 9 -6.34 -40.42 -14.84
CA LEU A 9 -5.69 -39.49 -15.78
C LEU A 9 -5.70 -38.05 -15.24
N LEU A 10 -6.77 -37.65 -14.58
CA LEU A 10 -6.88 -36.33 -13.94
C LEU A 10 -5.95 -36.21 -12.73
N LEU A 11 -5.79 -37.28 -11.93
CA LEU A 11 -4.82 -37.32 -10.83
C LEU A 11 -3.37 -37.33 -11.32
N LEU A 12 -3.06 -37.95 -12.46
CA LEU A 12 -1.74 -37.88 -13.09
C LEU A 12 -1.41 -36.50 -13.65
N LEU A 13 -2.41 -35.77 -14.18
CA LEU A 13 -2.24 -34.40 -14.63
C LEU A 13 -2.05 -33.41 -13.47
N ILE A 14 -2.68 -33.64 -12.31
CA ILE A 14 -2.49 -32.84 -11.10
C ILE A 14 -1.12 -33.13 -10.46
N GLY A 15 -0.63 -34.37 -10.55
CA GLY A 15 0.70 -34.77 -10.06
C GLY A 15 1.88 -34.23 -10.88
N ALA A 16 1.65 -33.77 -12.14
CA ALA A 16 2.68 -33.21 -13.01
C ALA A 16 2.95 -31.71 -12.75
N CYS A 17 2.07 -31.03 -11.99
CA CYS A 17 2.29 -29.65 -11.53
C CYS A 17 3.07 -29.59 -10.19
N GLY A 18 3.94 -30.53 -9.92
CA GLY A 18 4.87 -30.48 -8.79
C GLY A 18 5.86 -29.35 -8.99
N CYS A 19 5.78 -28.32 -8.15
CA CYS A 19 6.77 -27.24 -8.03
C CYS A 19 8.18 -27.86 -8.03
N ARG A 20 8.87 -27.72 -9.13
CA ARG A 20 10.27 -28.15 -9.28
C ARG A 20 11.14 -27.12 -8.59
N ASN A 21 11.19 -27.18 -7.26
CA ASN A 21 12.12 -26.39 -6.44
C ASN A 21 13.54 -26.92 -6.72
N ARG A 22 14.10 -26.62 -7.88
CA ARG A 22 15.52 -26.81 -8.16
C ARG A 22 16.27 -25.76 -7.32
N LYS A 23 16.88 -26.20 -6.21
CA LYS A 23 17.98 -25.46 -5.59
C LYS A 23 19.14 -25.49 -6.59
N THR A 24 19.20 -24.53 -7.49
CA THR A 24 20.36 -24.32 -8.36
C THR A 24 21.48 -23.79 -7.48
N SER A 25 22.52 -24.61 -7.32
CA SER A 25 23.77 -24.18 -6.67
C SER A 25 24.59 -23.43 -7.71
N TYR A 26 24.48 -22.10 -7.72
CA TYR A 26 25.27 -21.24 -8.62
C TYR A 26 26.78 -21.41 -8.40
N PRO A 27 27.60 -21.22 -9.45
CA PRO A 27 29.07 -21.17 -9.34
C PRO A 27 29.54 -20.21 -8.23
N PRO A 28 30.71 -20.46 -7.62
CA PRO A 28 31.20 -19.66 -6.49
C PRO A 28 31.28 -18.16 -6.77
N LEU A 29 31.69 -17.75 -7.96
CA LEU A 29 31.77 -16.35 -8.38
C LEU A 29 30.38 -15.67 -8.43
N ILE A 30 29.37 -16.37 -8.94
CA ILE A 30 28.01 -15.85 -8.99
C ILE A 30 27.45 -15.67 -7.56
N ARG A 31 27.70 -16.63 -6.66
CA ARG A 31 27.32 -16.51 -5.25
C ARG A 31 28.04 -15.34 -4.55
N GLN A 32 29.28 -15.11 -4.91
CA GLN A 32 30.05 -13.98 -4.40
C GLN A 32 29.49 -12.65 -4.90
N ALA A 33 29.12 -12.55 -6.19
CA ALA A 33 28.46 -11.39 -6.76
C ALA A 33 27.08 -11.14 -6.09
N GLU A 34 26.30 -12.21 -5.82
CA GLU A 34 25.01 -12.12 -5.09
C GLU A 34 25.20 -11.52 -3.69
N TYR A 35 26.19 -12.02 -2.94
CA TYR A 35 26.52 -11.48 -1.62
C TYR A 35 26.92 -9.99 -1.69
N TRP A 36 27.79 -9.63 -2.60
CA TRP A 36 28.26 -8.25 -2.73
C TRP A 36 27.18 -7.31 -3.30
N ALA A 37 26.25 -7.79 -4.11
CA ALA A 37 25.12 -6.99 -4.56
C ALA A 37 24.24 -6.46 -3.39
N GLU A 38 24.29 -7.13 -2.23
CA GLU A 38 23.69 -6.61 -0.99
C GLU A 38 24.65 -5.77 -0.14
N ALA A 39 25.89 -6.22 0.04
CA ALA A 39 26.82 -5.69 1.02
C ALA A 39 27.73 -4.57 0.46
N CYS A 40 28.17 -4.70 -0.79
CA CYS A 40 29.09 -3.76 -1.45
C CYS A 40 28.85 -3.78 -2.97
N PRO A 41 27.86 -3.00 -3.48
CA PRO A 41 27.43 -3.06 -4.88
C PRO A 41 28.55 -2.78 -5.89
N ASP A 42 29.52 -1.90 -5.58
CA ASP A 42 30.68 -1.66 -6.44
C ASP A 42 31.52 -2.94 -6.66
N SER A 43 31.74 -3.70 -5.58
CA SER A 43 32.47 -4.98 -5.65
C SER A 43 31.67 -6.03 -6.42
N ALA A 44 30.31 -5.96 -6.35
CA ALA A 44 29.46 -6.83 -7.14
C ALA A 44 29.62 -6.55 -8.64
N ILE A 45 29.64 -5.29 -9.06
CA ILE A 45 29.88 -4.91 -10.46
C ILE A 45 31.23 -5.40 -10.94
N ALA A 46 32.32 -5.17 -10.19
CA ALA A 46 33.65 -5.64 -10.54
C ALA A 46 33.71 -7.18 -10.66
N CYS A 47 33.02 -7.90 -9.77
CA CYS A 47 32.93 -9.36 -9.85
C CYS A 47 32.14 -9.79 -11.10
N LEU A 48 31.03 -9.13 -11.42
CA LEU A 48 30.23 -9.43 -12.61
C LEU A 48 30.98 -9.09 -13.90
N ASP A 49 31.80 -8.03 -13.93
CA ASP A 49 32.68 -7.73 -15.08
C ASP A 49 33.71 -8.83 -15.33
N SER A 50 34.21 -9.47 -14.26
CA SER A 50 35.11 -10.62 -14.39
C SER A 50 34.39 -11.85 -14.96
N ILE A 51 33.09 -12.01 -14.65
CA ILE A 51 32.26 -13.09 -15.17
C ILE A 51 31.88 -12.83 -16.63
N ASP A 52 31.71 -11.59 -17.05
CA ASP A 52 31.31 -11.20 -18.42
C ASP A 52 32.30 -11.74 -19.46
N ALA A 53 33.57 -11.87 -19.10
CA ALA A 53 34.61 -12.47 -19.98
C ALA A 53 34.35 -13.98 -20.28
N SER A 54 33.60 -14.68 -19.43
CA SER A 54 33.26 -16.10 -19.53
C SER A 54 31.76 -16.38 -19.74
N LEU A 55 30.95 -15.37 -20.05
CA LEU A 55 29.50 -15.48 -20.20
C LEU A 55 29.03 -16.56 -21.19
N GLN A 56 29.87 -16.91 -22.19
CA GLN A 56 29.54 -17.92 -23.18
C GLN A 56 29.54 -19.35 -22.60
N GLU A 57 30.23 -19.58 -21.49
CA GLU A 57 30.30 -20.85 -20.78
C GLU A 57 29.15 -21.07 -19.78
N LEU A 58 28.41 -19.98 -19.45
CA LEU A 58 27.31 -20.03 -18.52
C LEU A 58 26.02 -20.54 -19.17
N THR A 59 25.22 -21.25 -18.39
CA THR A 59 23.85 -21.57 -18.76
C THR A 59 23.00 -20.29 -18.93
N GLU A 60 21.88 -20.40 -19.63
CA GLU A 60 20.99 -19.25 -19.82
C GLU A 60 20.45 -18.72 -18.48
N GLU A 61 20.14 -19.61 -17.52
CA GLU A 61 19.71 -19.24 -16.17
C GLU A 61 20.80 -18.44 -15.45
N GLU A 62 22.04 -18.90 -15.46
CA GLU A 62 23.15 -18.19 -14.81
C GLU A 62 23.39 -16.81 -15.44
N ARG A 63 23.32 -16.71 -16.77
CA ARG A 63 23.42 -15.41 -17.46
C ARG A 63 22.30 -14.45 -17.08
N MET A 64 21.04 -14.91 -17.08
CA MET A 64 19.92 -14.08 -16.69
C MET A 64 20.03 -13.63 -15.22
N TYR A 65 20.54 -14.51 -14.37
CA TYR A 65 20.77 -14.17 -12.97
C TYR A 65 21.91 -13.15 -12.80
N CYS A 66 23.03 -13.31 -13.47
CA CYS A 66 24.12 -12.30 -13.47
C CYS A 66 23.62 -10.92 -13.94
N HIS A 67 22.84 -10.89 -15.02
CA HIS A 67 22.23 -9.64 -15.49
C HIS A 67 21.27 -9.02 -14.45
N MET A 68 20.49 -9.83 -13.74
CA MET A 68 19.61 -9.33 -12.68
C MET A 68 20.43 -8.78 -11.49
N LEU A 69 21.51 -9.47 -11.10
CA LEU A 69 22.42 -8.99 -10.05
C LEU A 69 23.10 -7.66 -10.41
N ARG A 70 23.45 -7.48 -11.70
CA ARG A 70 23.99 -6.22 -12.20
C ARG A 70 22.99 -5.08 -12.04
N ILE A 71 21.76 -5.26 -12.52
CA ILE A 71 20.69 -4.25 -12.35
C ILE A 71 20.46 -3.95 -10.86
N LYS A 72 20.49 -4.96 -10.01
CA LYS A 72 20.38 -4.80 -8.55
C LYS A 72 21.51 -3.94 -7.97
N ALA A 73 22.75 -4.19 -8.40
CA ALA A 73 23.90 -3.41 -7.92
C ALA A 73 23.85 -1.96 -8.43
N GLU A 74 23.49 -1.76 -9.70
CA GLU A 74 23.32 -0.46 -10.32
C GLU A 74 22.19 0.36 -9.64
N ASP A 75 21.03 -0.26 -9.33
CA ASP A 75 19.95 0.39 -8.58
C ASP A 75 20.40 0.88 -7.20
N LYS A 76 21.22 0.08 -6.49
CA LYS A 76 21.76 0.49 -5.19
C LYS A 76 22.82 1.59 -5.25
N LEU A 77 23.53 1.70 -6.37
CA LEU A 77 24.49 2.77 -6.65
C LEU A 77 23.86 4.01 -7.24
N TYR A 78 22.53 4.01 -7.39
CA TYR A 78 21.78 5.10 -8.04
C TYR A 78 22.24 5.37 -9.48
N ILE A 79 22.70 4.33 -10.19
CA ILE A 79 23.04 4.40 -11.62
C ILE A 79 21.74 4.28 -12.41
N PRO A 80 21.27 5.33 -13.11
CA PRO A 80 19.98 5.31 -13.76
C PRO A 80 20.01 4.45 -15.03
N HIS A 81 18.96 3.67 -15.22
CA HIS A 81 18.76 2.87 -16.42
C HIS A 81 18.09 3.71 -17.53
N THR A 82 18.53 3.55 -18.76
CA THR A 82 17.98 4.28 -19.93
C THR A 82 17.19 3.40 -20.88
N SER A 83 17.13 2.08 -20.63
CA SER A 83 16.43 1.10 -21.48
C SER A 83 15.88 -0.05 -20.67
N ASP A 84 14.69 -0.52 -21.03
CA ASP A 84 14.03 -1.68 -20.44
C ASP A 84 14.29 -3.01 -21.17
N SER A 85 15.14 -3.02 -22.20
CA SER A 85 15.35 -4.18 -23.08
C SER A 85 15.89 -5.39 -22.32
N LEU A 86 16.90 -5.18 -21.47
CA LEU A 86 17.55 -6.25 -20.71
C LEU A 86 16.60 -6.83 -19.65
N ILE A 87 15.97 -5.96 -18.87
CA ILE A 87 15.08 -6.41 -17.79
C ILE A 87 13.82 -7.11 -18.34
N ASN A 88 13.33 -6.71 -19.50
CA ASN A 88 12.22 -7.39 -20.17
C ASN A 88 12.59 -8.82 -20.58
N ARG A 89 13.85 -9.06 -20.98
CA ARG A 89 14.36 -10.42 -21.30
C ARG A 89 14.45 -11.27 -20.05
N ILE A 90 14.93 -10.71 -18.93
CA ILE A 90 15.03 -11.40 -17.63
C ILE A 90 13.62 -11.79 -17.13
N VAL A 91 12.67 -10.88 -17.18
CA VAL A 91 11.27 -11.14 -16.74
C VAL A 91 10.67 -12.28 -17.57
N ARG A 92 10.75 -12.23 -18.92
CA ARG A 92 10.23 -13.31 -19.78
C ARG A 92 10.86 -14.67 -19.47
N PHE A 93 12.16 -14.67 -19.19
CA PHE A 93 12.87 -15.90 -18.83
C PHE A 93 12.28 -16.53 -17.56
N TYR A 94 12.11 -15.75 -16.47
CA TYR A 94 11.55 -16.28 -15.21
C TYR A 94 10.06 -16.59 -15.29
N GLU A 95 9.29 -15.88 -16.11
CA GLU A 95 7.90 -16.23 -16.45
C GLU A 95 7.82 -17.62 -17.10
N GLN A 96 8.71 -17.92 -18.06
CA GLN A 96 8.75 -19.22 -18.75
C GLN A 96 9.25 -20.36 -17.84
N GLN A 97 10.12 -20.05 -16.89
CA GLN A 97 10.62 -21.04 -15.91
C GLN A 97 9.60 -21.36 -14.82
N GLY A 98 8.59 -20.51 -14.59
CA GLY A 98 7.63 -20.64 -13.48
C GLY A 98 8.28 -20.44 -12.11
N ASP A 99 9.37 -19.68 -12.03
CA ASP A 99 10.02 -19.30 -10.76
C ASP A 99 9.40 -17.98 -10.24
N ASP A 100 8.30 -18.09 -9.52
CA ASP A 100 7.57 -16.93 -8.99
C ASP A 100 8.44 -16.05 -8.09
N ARG A 101 9.40 -16.62 -7.36
CA ARG A 101 10.29 -15.87 -6.48
C ARG A 101 11.22 -14.97 -7.28
N ARG A 102 11.90 -15.54 -8.29
CA ARG A 102 12.81 -14.79 -9.18
C ARG A 102 12.03 -13.84 -10.09
N LEU A 103 10.85 -14.23 -10.52
CA LEU A 103 9.96 -13.38 -11.30
C LEU A 103 9.55 -12.13 -10.51
N ALA A 104 9.15 -12.27 -9.25
CA ALA A 104 8.81 -11.14 -8.39
C ALA A 104 10.00 -10.18 -8.20
N GLU A 105 11.22 -10.72 -7.99
CA GLU A 105 12.44 -9.92 -7.90
C GLU A 105 12.76 -9.21 -9.22
N ALA A 106 12.63 -9.90 -10.35
CA ALA A 106 12.82 -9.31 -11.68
C ALA A 106 11.79 -8.20 -11.98
N LEU A 107 10.53 -8.40 -11.61
CA LEU A 107 9.48 -7.39 -11.73
C LEU A 107 9.76 -6.18 -10.84
N TYR A 108 10.28 -6.37 -9.63
CA TYR A 108 10.70 -5.28 -8.75
C TYR A 108 11.75 -4.39 -9.43
N TYR A 109 12.81 -4.97 -10.00
CA TYR A 109 13.85 -4.22 -10.71
C TYR A 109 13.34 -3.63 -12.02
N LYS A 110 12.44 -4.31 -12.73
CA LYS A 110 11.78 -3.75 -13.91
C LYS A 110 11.00 -2.48 -13.57
N ALA A 111 10.32 -2.47 -12.43
CA ALA A 111 9.64 -1.26 -11.96
C ALA A 111 10.63 -0.13 -11.63
N GLY A 112 11.82 -0.46 -11.06
CA GLY A 112 12.93 0.48 -10.87
C GLY A 112 13.42 1.07 -12.20
N VAL A 113 13.63 0.25 -13.22
CA VAL A 113 14.00 0.70 -14.56
C VAL A 113 12.95 1.66 -15.14
N TYR A 114 11.64 1.37 -14.99
CA TYR A 114 10.60 2.31 -15.44
C TYR A 114 10.60 3.62 -14.67
N ARG A 115 10.89 3.60 -13.35
CA ARG A 115 11.09 4.80 -12.56
C ARG A 115 12.24 5.64 -13.12
N ASP A 116 13.38 5.03 -13.43
CA ASP A 116 14.56 5.69 -13.97
C ASP A 116 14.31 6.26 -15.39
N CYS A 117 13.52 5.57 -16.20
CA CYS A 117 13.05 6.04 -17.51
C CYS A 117 11.97 7.15 -17.41
N ASN A 118 11.62 7.61 -16.20
CA ASN A 118 10.55 8.59 -15.94
C ASN A 118 9.16 8.14 -16.45
N GLU A 119 8.85 6.85 -16.25
CA GLU A 119 7.57 6.23 -16.59
C GLU A 119 6.82 5.74 -15.32
N PRO A 120 6.43 6.65 -14.40
CA PRO A 120 5.94 6.29 -13.08
C PRO A 120 4.66 5.44 -13.11
N SER A 121 3.79 5.61 -14.09
CA SER A 121 2.59 4.78 -14.25
C SER A 121 2.93 3.32 -14.55
N ARG A 122 3.93 3.08 -15.39
CA ARG A 122 4.43 1.72 -15.68
C ARG A 122 5.14 1.14 -14.46
N ALA A 123 5.95 1.96 -13.77
CA ALA A 123 6.61 1.57 -12.53
C ALA A 123 5.61 1.11 -11.46
N ILE A 124 4.56 1.91 -11.18
CA ILE A 124 3.52 1.57 -10.21
C ILE A 124 2.83 0.25 -10.57
N ARG A 125 2.38 0.08 -11.82
CA ARG A 125 1.73 -1.17 -12.25
C ARG A 125 2.65 -2.37 -12.08
N THR A 126 3.92 -2.23 -12.44
CA THR A 126 4.89 -3.32 -12.36
C THR A 126 5.23 -3.66 -10.91
N TYR A 127 5.34 -2.66 -10.00
CA TYR A 127 5.49 -2.94 -8.56
C TYR A 127 4.28 -3.68 -7.97
N LEU A 128 3.07 -3.31 -8.38
CA LEU A 128 1.85 -4.02 -7.94
C LEU A 128 1.84 -5.47 -8.44
N SER A 129 2.23 -5.71 -9.70
CA SER A 129 2.39 -7.07 -10.23
C SER A 129 3.49 -7.85 -9.49
N ALA A 130 4.61 -7.20 -9.13
CA ALA A 130 5.66 -7.83 -8.34
C ALA A 130 5.15 -8.26 -6.95
N ALA A 131 4.33 -7.44 -6.29
CA ALA A 131 3.73 -7.75 -5.00
C ALA A 131 2.71 -8.90 -5.09
N GLU A 132 1.97 -8.97 -6.19
CA GLU A 132 0.98 -10.04 -6.43
C GLU A 132 1.67 -11.40 -6.64
N VAL A 133 2.70 -11.46 -7.49
CA VAL A 133 3.51 -12.66 -7.73
C VAL A 133 4.29 -13.04 -6.46
N GLY A 134 4.90 -12.07 -5.78
CA GLY A 134 5.73 -12.27 -4.59
C GLY A 134 4.95 -12.32 -3.28
N CYS A 135 3.68 -12.73 -3.27
CA CYS A 135 2.79 -12.65 -2.09
C CYS A 135 3.35 -13.32 -0.82
N ASN A 136 4.23 -14.31 -0.96
CA ASN A 136 4.88 -15.01 0.15
C ASN A 136 6.31 -14.50 0.45
N HIS A 137 6.74 -13.39 -0.16
CA HIS A 137 8.08 -12.84 0.01
C HIS A 137 8.04 -11.52 0.80
N ASP A 138 7.86 -11.63 2.11
CA ASP A 138 7.60 -10.48 3.00
C ASP A 138 8.67 -9.37 2.88
N THR A 139 9.97 -9.72 2.85
CA THR A 139 11.07 -8.74 2.71
C THR A 139 11.00 -7.97 1.38
N LEU A 140 10.69 -8.65 0.29
CA LEU A 140 10.53 -8.00 -1.02
C LEU A 140 9.30 -7.10 -1.02
N ASN A 141 8.20 -7.55 -0.43
CA ASN A 141 6.97 -6.77 -0.32
C ASN A 141 7.19 -5.49 0.50
N GLY A 142 7.94 -5.53 1.59
CA GLY A 142 8.34 -4.32 2.34
C GLY A 142 9.02 -3.29 1.43
N ARG A 143 9.97 -3.71 0.62
CA ARG A 143 10.66 -2.86 -0.37
C ARG A 143 9.71 -2.35 -1.46
N ILE A 144 8.87 -3.22 -2.03
CA ILE A 144 7.88 -2.85 -3.08
C ILE A 144 6.96 -1.75 -2.59
N TYR A 145 6.35 -1.92 -1.42
CA TYR A 145 5.42 -0.92 -0.88
C TYR A 145 6.12 0.37 -0.47
N GLY A 146 7.40 0.31 -0.05
CA GLY A 146 8.24 1.49 0.15
C GLY A 146 8.45 2.29 -1.15
N GLN A 147 8.78 1.63 -2.26
CA GLN A 147 8.94 2.27 -3.57
C GLN A 147 7.61 2.81 -4.12
N LEU A 148 6.51 2.08 -3.97
CA LEU A 148 5.18 2.56 -4.31
C LEU A 148 4.82 3.83 -3.54
N ALA A 149 5.12 3.87 -2.26
CA ALA A 149 4.88 5.05 -1.43
C ALA A 149 5.65 6.28 -1.92
N ALA A 150 6.93 6.09 -2.27
CA ALA A 150 7.76 7.15 -2.82
C ALA A 150 7.20 7.69 -4.15
N LEU A 151 6.80 6.80 -5.08
CA LEU A 151 6.19 7.18 -6.35
C LEU A 151 4.86 7.92 -6.17
N TYR A 152 4.00 7.46 -5.26
CA TYR A 152 2.76 8.16 -4.96
C TYR A 152 3.01 9.53 -4.31
N ALA A 153 3.98 9.64 -3.38
CA ALA A 153 4.34 10.92 -2.76
C ALA A 153 4.88 11.92 -3.82
N TYR A 154 5.71 11.44 -4.74
CA TYR A 154 6.21 12.23 -5.87
C TYR A 154 5.06 12.78 -6.73
N GLN A 155 4.03 11.98 -6.95
CA GLN A 155 2.82 12.40 -7.68
C GLN A 155 1.83 13.20 -6.81
N LYS A 156 2.18 13.54 -5.56
CA LYS A 156 1.30 14.21 -4.58
C LYS A 156 0.03 13.42 -4.22
N ALA A 157 0.00 12.14 -4.51
CA ALA A 157 -1.06 11.20 -4.13
C ALA A 157 -0.81 10.73 -2.67
N TYR A 158 -0.92 11.66 -1.72
CA TYR A 158 -0.51 11.43 -0.32
C TYR A 158 -1.35 10.37 0.39
N HIS A 159 -2.60 10.19 0.02
CA HIS A 159 -3.46 9.15 0.58
C HIS A 159 -2.96 7.75 0.18
N GLU A 160 -2.68 7.54 -1.10
CA GLU A 160 -2.16 6.29 -1.64
C GLU A 160 -0.75 6.01 -1.09
N SER A 161 0.08 7.05 -0.98
CA SER A 161 1.41 6.96 -0.38
C SER A 161 1.33 6.50 1.08
N MET A 162 0.46 7.10 1.89
CA MET A 162 0.24 6.71 3.28
C MET A 162 -0.26 5.26 3.40
N LYS A 163 -1.16 4.84 2.50
CA LYS A 163 -1.65 3.45 2.46
C LYS A 163 -0.50 2.48 2.14
N ALA A 164 0.34 2.81 1.16
CA ALA A 164 1.50 1.99 0.81
C ALA A 164 2.52 1.93 1.96
N LEU A 165 2.81 3.05 2.67
CA LEU A 165 3.70 3.05 3.83
C LEU A 165 3.20 2.17 4.98
N ARG A 166 1.89 2.14 5.21
CA ARG A 166 1.30 1.23 6.22
C ARG A 166 1.52 -0.24 5.83
N GLN A 167 1.41 -0.58 4.55
CA GLN A 167 1.70 -1.93 4.07
C GLN A 167 3.20 -2.24 4.20
N ALA A 168 4.09 -1.32 3.81
CA ALA A 168 5.52 -1.47 4.02
C ALA A 168 5.87 -1.74 5.49
N LEU A 169 5.28 -0.99 6.42
CA LEU A 169 5.47 -1.21 7.86
C LEU A 169 5.04 -2.60 8.31
N VAL A 170 3.89 -3.10 7.83
CA VAL A 170 3.41 -4.45 8.18
C VAL A 170 4.45 -5.51 7.79
N TYR A 171 4.98 -5.42 6.56
CA TYR A 171 5.97 -6.38 6.07
C TYR A 171 7.34 -6.21 6.75
N ASN A 172 7.80 -4.98 6.95
CA ASN A 172 9.08 -4.70 7.59
C ASN A 172 9.08 -5.15 9.07
N ILE A 173 7.97 -4.96 9.79
CA ILE A 173 7.81 -5.45 11.17
C ILE A 173 7.84 -6.99 11.19
N LYS A 174 7.17 -7.65 10.23
CA LYS A 174 7.11 -9.11 10.12
C LYS A 174 8.48 -9.75 9.87
N CYS A 175 9.39 -9.00 9.23
CA CYS A 175 10.75 -9.43 8.89
C CYS A 175 11.82 -8.91 9.86
N ASP A 176 11.48 -8.16 10.90
CA ASP A 176 12.41 -7.45 11.78
C ASP A 176 13.37 -6.52 11.01
N ASP A 177 12.90 -5.97 9.86
CA ASP A 177 13.65 -4.98 9.09
C ASP A 177 13.54 -3.58 9.74
N TYR A 178 14.34 -3.38 10.79
CA TYR A 178 14.34 -2.12 11.54
C TYR A 178 14.71 -0.90 10.69
N LEU A 179 15.57 -1.09 9.68
CA LEU A 179 15.92 -0.02 8.75
C LEU A 179 14.74 0.35 7.86
N GLY A 180 14.04 -0.63 7.31
CA GLY A 180 12.81 -0.44 6.53
C GLY A 180 11.69 0.20 7.35
N ILE A 181 11.53 -0.19 8.64
CA ILE A 181 10.59 0.44 9.57
C ILE A 181 10.92 1.92 9.73
N ALA A 182 12.17 2.25 10.02
CA ALA A 182 12.60 3.63 10.27
C ALA A 182 12.47 4.50 9.01
N TYR A 183 12.82 4.00 7.83
CA TYR A 183 12.58 4.70 6.57
C TYR A 183 11.09 4.91 6.30
N SER A 184 10.24 3.94 6.61
CA SER A 184 8.79 4.11 6.49
C SER A 184 8.28 5.23 7.41
N TRP A 185 8.78 5.32 8.65
CA TRP A 185 8.43 6.43 9.56
C TRP A 185 8.95 7.79 9.06
N ARG A 186 10.18 7.87 8.53
CA ARG A 186 10.70 9.08 7.89
C ARG A 186 9.79 9.56 6.75
N ASP A 187 9.36 8.64 5.90
CA ASP A 187 8.53 8.99 4.75
C ASP A 187 7.10 9.39 5.18
N ILE A 188 6.57 8.81 6.25
CA ILE A 188 5.35 9.27 6.91
C ILE A 188 5.52 10.71 7.44
N ALA A 189 6.67 11.03 8.07
CA ALA A 189 6.97 12.37 8.54
C ALA A 189 6.97 13.38 7.39
N ARG A 190 7.60 13.05 6.25
CA ARG A 190 7.62 13.88 5.04
C ARG A 190 6.19 14.14 4.50
N ILE A 191 5.29 13.15 4.57
CA ILE A 191 3.90 13.33 4.13
C ILE A 191 3.17 14.29 5.08
N PHE A 192 3.31 14.13 6.40
CA PHE A 192 2.69 15.02 7.38
C PHE A 192 3.19 16.46 7.26
N ASP A 193 4.49 16.65 7.01
CA ASP A 193 5.06 17.98 6.74
C ASP A 193 4.38 18.63 5.51
N ARG A 194 4.27 17.88 4.40
CA ARG A 194 3.60 18.34 3.17
C ARG A 194 2.10 18.58 3.33
N GLN A 195 1.46 17.97 4.32
CA GLN A 195 0.06 18.14 4.66
C GLN A 195 -0.18 19.19 5.77
N TYR A 196 0.86 19.96 6.12
CA TYR A 196 0.80 21.01 7.16
C TYR A 196 0.40 20.46 8.54
N SER A 197 0.91 19.27 8.90
CA SER A 197 0.72 18.65 10.22
C SER A 197 2.08 18.50 10.95
N PRO A 198 2.69 19.62 11.41
CA PRO A 198 4.06 19.63 11.89
C PRO A 198 4.29 18.78 13.15
N ASP A 199 3.34 18.73 14.07
CA ASP A 199 3.46 17.94 15.30
C ASP A 199 3.54 16.44 14.99
N SER A 200 2.71 15.97 14.04
CA SER A 200 2.77 14.60 13.58
C SER A 200 4.09 14.29 12.86
N ALA A 201 4.56 15.20 12.00
CA ALA A 201 5.82 15.05 11.30
C ALA A 201 6.99 14.89 12.29
N GLU A 202 7.06 15.72 13.32
CA GLU A 202 8.09 15.67 14.35
C GLU A 202 8.11 14.33 15.10
N VAL A 203 6.94 13.83 15.49
CA VAL A 203 6.81 12.53 16.16
C VAL A 203 7.42 11.42 15.32
N TYR A 204 7.14 11.42 14.00
CA TYR A 204 7.64 10.36 13.12
C TYR A 204 9.12 10.52 12.76
N TYR A 205 9.65 11.74 12.59
CA TYR A 205 11.09 11.97 12.49
C TYR A 205 11.84 11.48 13.73
N SER A 206 11.32 11.81 14.92
CA SER A 206 11.90 11.35 16.19
C SER A 206 11.90 9.82 16.30
N LYS A 207 10.79 9.15 15.96
CA LYS A 207 10.70 7.69 15.96
C LYS A 207 11.74 7.07 15.02
N ALA A 208 11.84 7.57 13.78
CA ALA A 208 12.77 7.05 12.79
C ALA A 208 14.24 7.21 13.25
N TYR A 209 14.60 8.39 13.71
CA TYR A 209 15.95 8.67 14.21
C TYR A 209 16.32 7.81 15.41
N ASN A 210 15.44 7.73 16.41
CA ASN A 210 15.71 6.97 17.63
C ASN A 210 15.84 5.47 17.36
N LEU A 211 15.00 4.88 16.51
CA LEU A 211 15.12 3.47 16.14
C LEU A 211 16.44 3.19 15.43
N MET A 212 16.82 4.04 14.45
CA MET A 212 18.08 3.85 13.74
C MET A 212 19.29 3.96 14.69
N LYS A 213 19.26 4.92 15.62
CA LYS A 213 20.30 5.09 16.64
C LYS A 213 20.37 3.88 17.57
N GLU A 214 19.23 3.39 18.07
CA GLU A 214 19.15 2.21 18.96
C GLU A 214 19.72 0.96 18.27
N LYS A 215 19.44 0.79 16.99
CA LYS A 215 19.91 -0.37 16.21
C LYS A 215 21.32 -0.19 15.60
N GLY A 216 22.00 0.91 15.88
CA GLY A 216 23.38 1.16 15.43
C GLY A 216 23.51 1.61 13.97
N PHE A 217 22.43 2.00 13.32
CA PHE A 217 22.43 2.52 11.94
C PHE A 217 22.87 3.99 11.91
N THR A 218 24.14 4.29 12.25
CA THR A 218 24.63 5.66 12.46
C THR A 218 24.47 6.55 11.23
N ARG A 219 24.96 6.12 10.05
CA ARG A 219 24.84 6.91 8.81
C ARG A 219 23.39 7.17 8.40
N PRO A 220 22.50 6.15 8.30
CA PRO A 220 21.08 6.36 8.05
C PRO A 220 20.40 7.29 9.06
N ALA A 221 20.75 7.17 10.35
CA ALA A 221 20.21 8.04 11.40
C ALA A 221 20.56 9.53 11.15
N TYR A 222 21.78 9.81 10.71
CA TYR A 222 22.17 11.18 10.37
C TYR A 222 21.43 11.72 9.15
N GLY A 223 21.16 10.90 8.12
CA GLY A 223 20.30 11.30 7.01
C GLY A 223 18.90 11.69 7.46
N VAL A 224 18.29 10.94 8.39
CA VAL A 224 17.00 11.33 8.99
C VAL A 224 17.13 12.60 9.84
N LEU A 225 18.22 12.75 10.59
CA LEU A 225 18.45 13.92 11.43
C LEU A 225 18.67 15.20 10.61
N SER A 226 19.29 15.11 9.42
CA SER A 226 19.47 16.27 8.54
C SER A 226 18.14 16.73 7.94
N GLU A 227 17.27 15.81 7.54
CA GLU A 227 15.90 16.15 7.13
C GLU A 227 15.10 16.75 8.29
N TRP A 228 15.22 16.19 9.48
CA TRP A 228 14.58 16.75 10.68
C TRP A 228 15.13 18.12 11.05
N ALA A 229 16.42 18.39 10.80
CA ALA A 229 17.01 19.72 10.98
C ALA A 229 16.39 20.72 9.99
N ASP A 230 16.29 20.38 8.70
CA ASP A 230 15.67 21.25 7.69
C ASP A 230 14.19 21.51 7.99
N PHE A 231 13.44 20.48 8.36
CA PHE A 231 12.07 20.59 8.85
C PHE A 231 11.96 21.52 10.06
N SER A 232 12.84 21.34 11.07
CA SER A 232 12.84 22.19 12.28
C SER A 232 13.12 23.65 11.94
N TYR A 233 14.04 23.90 10.99
CA TYR A 233 14.31 25.24 10.49
C TYR A 233 13.07 25.86 9.83
N ALA A 234 12.39 25.12 8.98
CA ALA A 234 11.16 25.57 8.32
C ALA A 234 10.02 25.88 9.31
N GLN A 235 9.97 25.18 10.46
CA GLN A 235 9.03 25.44 11.55
C GLN A 235 9.47 26.59 12.50
N GLY A 236 10.52 27.35 12.16
CA GLY A 236 11.04 28.46 12.99
C GLY A 236 11.85 28.03 14.20
N ARG A 237 12.11 26.73 14.39
CA ARG A 237 12.93 26.19 15.50
C ARG A 237 14.43 26.22 15.15
N HIS A 238 14.93 27.42 14.84
CA HIS A 238 16.27 27.62 14.27
C HIS A 238 17.42 27.12 15.15
N ASN A 239 17.31 27.23 16.49
CA ASN A 239 18.33 26.75 17.40
C ASN A 239 18.38 25.21 17.43
N THR A 240 17.26 24.55 17.40
CA THR A 240 17.19 23.07 17.30
C THR A 240 17.78 22.59 15.97
N ALA A 241 17.39 23.22 14.86
CA ALA A 241 17.94 22.93 13.53
C ALA A 241 19.45 23.06 13.48
N LYS A 242 20.01 24.18 14.05
CA LYS A 242 21.43 24.40 14.18
C LYS A 242 22.12 23.30 14.99
N ALA A 243 21.55 22.93 16.15
CA ALA A 243 22.11 21.89 17.01
C ALA A 243 22.18 20.54 16.31
N PHE A 244 21.14 20.18 15.57
CA PHE A 244 21.11 18.94 14.78
C PHE A 244 22.16 18.97 13.67
N ALA A 245 22.26 20.06 12.92
CA ALA A 245 23.22 20.20 11.84
C ALA A 245 24.67 20.11 12.35
N TYR A 246 25.01 20.77 13.47
CA TYR A 246 26.33 20.64 14.07
C TYR A 246 26.65 19.24 14.57
N LYS A 247 25.66 18.56 15.14
CA LYS A 247 25.82 17.16 15.57
C LYS A 247 26.19 16.25 14.42
N ILE A 248 25.61 16.47 13.25
CA ILE A 248 25.88 15.67 12.03
C ILE A 248 27.31 16.00 11.53
N LEU A 249 27.58 17.30 11.31
CA LEU A 249 28.87 17.75 10.73
C LEU A 249 30.07 17.52 11.65
N GLY A 250 29.84 17.28 12.95
CA GLY A 250 30.88 16.86 13.88
C GLY A 250 31.43 15.45 13.65
N ASP A 251 30.58 14.57 13.03
CA ASP A 251 30.94 13.18 12.82
C ASP A 251 31.22 12.88 11.33
N HIS A 252 30.52 13.55 10.42
CA HIS A 252 30.69 13.35 8.94
C HIS A 252 30.13 14.54 8.18
N PHE A 253 30.58 14.68 6.94
CA PHE A 253 30.03 15.69 6.02
C PHE A 253 28.64 15.32 5.53
N ASP A 254 27.70 16.30 5.57
CA ASP A 254 26.33 16.16 5.06
C ASP A 254 25.89 17.50 4.47
N GLU A 255 25.50 17.48 3.19
CA GLU A 255 25.23 18.68 2.41
C GLU A 255 23.95 19.40 2.86
N LEU A 256 22.95 18.64 3.33
CA LEU A 256 21.70 19.22 3.83
C LEU A 256 21.92 19.87 5.20
N ALA A 257 22.72 19.26 6.07
CA ALA A 257 23.11 19.87 7.34
C ALA A 257 23.90 21.18 7.11
N ALA A 258 24.81 21.19 6.13
CA ALA A 258 25.52 22.41 5.73
C ALA A 258 24.53 23.47 5.23
N LEU A 259 23.55 23.11 4.40
CA LEU A 259 22.52 24.03 3.92
C LEU A 259 21.66 24.61 5.06
N VAL A 260 21.34 23.83 6.07
CA VAL A 260 20.61 24.30 7.27
C VAL A 260 21.43 25.33 8.01
N LEU A 261 22.76 25.13 8.19
CA LEU A 261 23.63 26.12 8.78
C LEU A 261 23.80 27.37 7.91
N ALA A 262 23.87 27.22 6.60
CA ALA A 262 23.90 28.34 5.67
C ALA A 262 22.67 29.25 5.86
N LYS A 263 21.46 28.64 5.89
CA LYS A 263 20.19 29.35 6.15
C LYS A 263 20.19 30.03 7.51
N TYR A 264 20.67 29.33 8.56
CA TYR A 264 20.74 29.86 9.91
C TYR A 264 21.65 31.09 10.02
N TYR A 265 22.89 31.00 9.49
CA TYR A 265 23.83 32.08 9.54
C TYR A 265 23.47 33.26 8.64
N TRP A 266 22.87 32.99 7.50
CA TRP A 266 22.29 34.04 6.64
C TRP A 266 21.25 34.85 7.42
N GLN A 267 20.30 34.18 8.08
CA GLN A 267 19.28 34.86 8.89
C GLN A 267 19.86 35.65 10.05
N LYS A 268 21.02 35.25 10.59
CA LYS A 268 21.74 35.94 11.66
C LYS A 268 22.68 37.01 11.13
N ASN A 269 22.68 37.30 9.85
CA ASN A 269 23.58 38.26 9.18
C ASN A 269 25.07 37.95 9.39
N ASN A 270 25.42 36.69 9.64
CA ASN A 270 26.82 36.24 9.70
C ASN A 270 27.23 35.76 8.32
N LEU A 271 27.66 36.72 7.47
CA LEU A 271 27.91 36.49 6.06
C LEU A 271 29.07 35.50 5.80
N ASP A 272 30.08 35.48 6.63
CA ASP A 272 31.24 34.60 6.46
C ASP A 272 30.87 33.13 6.67
N SER A 273 30.18 32.85 7.78
CA SER A 273 29.69 31.50 8.05
C SER A 273 28.61 31.06 7.01
N ALA A 274 27.71 31.98 6.61
CA ALA A 274 26.70 31.68 5.59
C ALA A 274 27.37 31.37 4.25
N LEU A 275 28.40 32.11 3.86
CA LEU A 275 29.19 31.86 2.64
C LEU A 275 29.83 30.47 2.67
N PHE A 276 30.57 30.18 3.77
CA PHE A 276 31.24 28.90 3.94
C PHE A 276 30.27 27.71 3.78
N TYR A 277 29.21 27.68 4.60
CA TYR A 277 28.27 26.58 4.56
C TYR A 277 27.44 26.52 3.27
N SER A 278 27.19 27.65 2.57
CA SER A 278 26.54 27.65 1.28
C SER A 278 27.39 27.01 0.19
N VAL A 279 28.71 27.24 0.23
CA VAL A 279 29.66 26.61 -0.72
C VAL A 279 29.72 25.09 -0.47
N GLU A 280 29.83 24.69 0.78
CA GLU A 280 29.83 23.29 1.17
C GLU A 280 28.53 22.59 0.74
N ALA A 281 27.36 23.22 0.88
CA ALA A 281 26.07 22.70 0.47
C ALA A 281 25.93 22.50 -1.06
N LEU A 282 26.78 23.11 -1.87
CA LEU A 282 26.77 22.91 -3.34
C LEU A 282 27.27 21.54 -3.78
N GLN A 283 27.92 20.77 -2.90
CA GLN A 283 28.34 19.40 -3.18
C GLN A 283 27.14 18.45 -3.35
N THR A 284 25.94 18.88 -3.00
CA THR A 284 24.71 18.09 -3.13
C THR A 284 24.35 17.80 -4.58
N ASN A 285 23.76 16.62 -4.82
CA ASN A 285 23.11 16.27 -6.08
C ASN A 285 21.64 16.76 -6.14
N ASP A 286 21.05 17.17 -5.01
CA ASP A 286 19.68 17.68 -4.95
C ASP A 286 19.58 19.09 -5.54
N ILE A 287 18.81 19.21 -6.63
CA ILE A 287 18.67 20.49 -7.36
C ILE A 287 17.92 21.55 -6.55
N TYR A 288 17.02 21.19 -5.64
CA TYR A 288 16.32 22.15 -4.79
C TYR A 288 17.26 22.72 -3.74
N HIS A 289 18.13 21.89 -3.16
CA HIS A 289 19.17 22.33 -2.23
C HIS A 289 20.19 23.23 -2.94
N ARG A 290 20.66 22.85 -4.14
CA ARG A 290 21.57 23.68 -4.95
C ARG A 290 20.96 25.02 -5.29
N ARG A 291 19.68 25.07 -5.69
CA ARG A 291 18.98 26.35 -5.93
C ARG A 291 19.01 27.23 -4.69
N THR A 292 18.71 26.67 -3.52
CA THR A 292 18.70 27.43 -2.26
C THR A 292 20.08 27.95 -1.91
N ALA A 293 21.12 27.14 -2.04
CA ALA A 293 22.50 27.54 -1.83
C ALA A 293 22.94 28.68 -2.77
N TYR A 294 22.66 28.56 -4.08
CA TYR A 294 22.93 29.64 -5.03
C TYR A 294 22.16 30.93 -4.72
N GLY A 295 20.92 30.79 -4.22
CA GLY A 295 20.14 31.95 -3.76
C GLY A 295 20.85 32.71 -2.63
N ILE A 296 21.30 32.00 -1.59
CA ILE A 296 22.03 32.59 -0.46
C ILE A 296 23.35 33.22 -0.95
N LEU A 297 24.12 32.49 -1.75
CA LEU A 297 25.41 32.99 -2.29
C LEU A 297 25.24 34.27 -3.12
N LYS A 298 24.19 34.37 -3.92
CA LYS A 298 23.87 35.57 -4.70
C LYS A 298 23.61 36.76 -3.79
N GLU A 299 22.79 36.59 -2.74
CA GLU A 299 22.48 37.67 -1.82
C GLU A 299 23.70 38.12 -0.99
N ILE A 300 24.54 37.17 -0.58
CA ILE A 300 25.81 37.47 0.09
C ILE A 300 26.71 38.30 -0.82
N ALA A 301 26.88 37.90 -2.08
CA ALA A 301 27.72 38.64 -3.04
C ALA A 301 27.20 40.05 -3.30
N LEU A 302 25.90 40.23 -3.37
CA LEU A 302 25.25 41.56 -3.51
C LEU A 302 25.53 42.43 -2.26
N SER A 303 25.37 41.87 -1.06
CA SER A 303 25.62 42.60 0.19
C SER A 303 27.08 43.02 0.37
N GLN A 304 28.02 42.25 -0.23
CA GLN A 304 29.45 42.54 -0.24
C GLN A 304 29.90 43.45 -1.40
N GLY A 305 29.00 43.87 -2.28
CA GLY A 305 29.31 44.64 -3.48
C GLY A 305 30.06 43.89 -4.58
N LYS A 306 30.16 42.58 -4.51
CA LYS A 306 30.86 41.70 -5.47
C LYS A 306 29.96 41.38 -6.67
N GLN A 307 29.86 42.35 -7.59
CA GLN A 307 28.90 42.28 -8.71
C GLN A 307 29.14 41.07 -9.64
N GLU A 308 30.37 40.72 -9.95
CA GLU A 308 30.69 39.58 -10.82
C GLU A 308 30.23 38.23 -10.19
N ASP A 309 30.54 38.04 -8.93
CA ASP A 309 30.07 36.83 -8.17
C ASP A 309 28.55 36.79 -8.11
N ALA A 310 27.91 37.92 -7.82
CA ALA A 310 26.45 38.03 -7.81
C ALA A 310 25.82 37.63 -9.16
N HIS A 311 26.39 38.13 -10.26
CA HIS A 311 25.92 37.74 -11.60
C HIS A 311 26.15 36.26 -11.90
N ARG A 312 27.30 35.70 -11.50
CA ARG A 312 27.61 34.28 -11.67
C ARG A 312 26.59 33.40 -10.90
N TYR A 313 26.37 33.68 -9.62
CA TYR A 313 25.41 32.92 -8.81
C TYR A 313 23.96 33.10 -9.27
N ALA A 314 23.58 34.29 -9.73
CA ALA A 314 22.28 34.55 -10.32
C ALA A 314 22.03 33.72 -11.60
N ARG A 315 23.07 33.51 -12.40
CA ARG A 315 22.97 32.62 -13.58
C ARG A 315 22.76 31.19 -13.17
N CYS A 316 23.59 30.65 -12.29
CA CYS A 316 23.44 29.29 -11.76
C CYS A 316 22.06 29.06 -11.10
N TYR A 317 21.59 30.03 -10.31
CA TYR A 317 20.26 29.99 -9.72
C TYR A 317 19.16 29.88 -10.77
N ARG A 318 19.22 30.67 -11.85
CA ARG A 318 18.24 30.63 -12.96
C ARG A 318 18.28 29.28 -13.69
N GLU A 319 19.47 28.80 -14.06
CA GLU A 319 19.64 27.52 -14.76
C GLU A 319 19.03 26.35 -13.96
N VAL A 320 19.28 26.31 -12.65
CA VAL A 320 18.70 25.31 -11.76
C VAL A 320 17.19 25.51 -11.61
N SER A 321 16.70 26.75 -11.49
CA SER A 321 15.27 27.05 -11.41
C SER A 321 14.49 26.67 -12.68
N ASP A 322 15.10 26.90 -13.86
CA ASP A 322 14.54 26.49 -15.15
C ASP A 322 14.49 24.97 -15.28
N SER A 323 15.50 24.27 -14.77
CA SER A 323 15.51 22.80 -14.71
C SER A 323 14.39 22.27 -13.81
N ILE A 324 14.21 22.84 -12.61
CA ILE A 324 13.10 22.51 -11.71
C ILE A 324 11.74 22.77 -12.39
N SER A 325 11.59 23.91 -13.07
CA SER A 325 10.35 24.25 -13.77
C SER A 325 10.01 23.28 -14.89
N ARG A 326 11.03 22.83 -15.66
CA ARG A 326 10.85 21.78 -16.69
C ARG A 326 10.42 20.46 -16.05
N MET A 327 11.08 20.02 -14.97
CA MET A 327 10.74 18.80 -14.26
C MET A 327 9.31 18.86 -13.70
N THR A 328 8.94 19.93 -13.03
CA THR A 328 7.60 20.11 -12.46
C THR A 328 6.50 20.07 -13.53
N ARG A 329 6.78 20.63 -14.71
CA ARG A 329 5.83 20.59 -15.84
C ARG A 329 5.68 19.15 -16.37
N THR A 330 6.78 18.42 -16.50
CA THR A 330 6.77 17.00 -16.87
C THR A 330 6.01 16.15 -15.83
N GLU A 331 6.26 16.37 -14.53
CA GLU A 331 5.55 15.71 -13.43
C GLU A 331 4.04 15.94 -13.49
N ALA A 332 3.60 17.18 -13.74
CA ALA A 332 2.18 17.49 -13.87
C ALA A 332 1.54 16.73 -15.03
N THR A 333 2.22 16.64 -16.18
CA THR A 333 1.75 15.87 -17.33
C THR A 333 1.67 14.38 -17.02
N VAL A 334 2.70 13.83 -16.39
CA VAL A 334 2.74 12.42 -15.99
C VAL A 334 1.61 12.11 -15.00
N ARG A 335 1.35 13.00 -14.02
CA ARG A 335 0.25 12.84 -13.06
C ARG A 335 -1.12 12.82 -13.75
N ILE A 336 -1.37 13.73 -14.68
CA ILE A 336 -2.62 13.78 -15.45
C ILE A 336 -2.81 12.47 -16.24
N ASN A 337 -1.76 11.98 -16.89
CA ASN A 337 -1.80 10.71 -17.62
C ASN A 337 -2.08 9.51 -16.69
N HIS A 338 -1.46 9.50 -15.50
CA HIS A 338 -1.70 8.44 -14.52
C HIS A 338 -3.15 8.45 -14.00
N GLU A 339 -3.71 9.63 -13.71
CA GLU A 339 -5.12 9.75 -13.31
C GLU A 339 -6.07 9.28 -14.42
N ALA A 340 -5.78 9.63 -15.68
CA ALA A 340 -6.54 9.16 -16.83
C ALA A 340 -6.46 7.62 -16.99
N GLU A 341 -5.27 7.04 -16.89
CA GLU A 341 -5.08 5.58 -16.93
C GLU A 341 -5.80 4.87 -15.77
N LYS A 342 -5.77 5.44 -14.55
CA LYS A 342 -6.49 4.92 -13.39
C LYS A 342 -8.00 4.91 -13.63
N LEU A 343 -8.55 5.97 -14.20
CA LEU A 343 -9.97 6.06 -14.55
C LEU A 343 -10.34 5.03 -15.62
N ASP A 344 -9.50 4.84 -16.62
CA ASP A 344 -9.71 3.85 -17.69
C ASP A 344 -9.68 2.43 -17.12
N LEU A 345 -8.68 2.10 -16.28
CA LEU A 345 -8.58 0.81 -15.59
C LEU A 345 -9.83 0.54 -14.73
N LEU A 346 -10.30 1.53 -13.97
CA LEU A 346 -11.54 1.40 -13.18
C LEU A 346 -12.76 1.15 -14.07
N SER A 347 -12.83 1.78 -15.25
CA SER A 347 -13.89 1.55 -16.22
C SER A 347 -13.86 0.12 -16.78
N HIS A 348 -12.67 -0.38 -17.11
CA HIS A 348 -12.46 -1.77 -17.54
C HIS A 348 -12.83 -2.78 -16.45
N MET A 349 -12.43 -2.54 -15.20
CA MET A 349 -12.81 -3.39 -14.06
C MET A 349 -14.33 -3.42 -13.85
N LYS A 350 -15.02 -2.29 -14.01
CA LYS A 350 -16.49 -2.25 -13.96
C LYS A 350 -17.10 -3.09 -15.10
N ARG A 351 -16.63 -2.93 -16.33
CA ARG A 351 -17.09 -3.74 -17.49
C ARG A 351 -16.88 -5.23 -17.25
N LEU A 352 -15.69 -5.63 -16.76
CA LEU A 352 -15.38 -7.04 -16.45
C LEU A 352 -16.32 -7.60 -15.38
N ARG A 353 -16.62 -6.83 -14.32
CA ARG A 353 -17.59 -7.24 -13.29
C ARG A 353 -19.00 -7.46 -13.88
N TYR A 354 -19.45 -6.60 -14.78
CA TYR A 354 -20.73 -6.79 -15.48
C TYR A 354 -20.74 -8.03 -16.35
N ILE A 355 -19.65 -8.30 -17.08
CA ILE A 355 -19.52 -9.51 -17.93
C ILE A 355 -19.54 -10.76 -17.05
N LEU A 356 -18.82 -10.78 -15.93
CA LEU A 356 -18.81 -11.90 -14.99
C LEU A 356 -20.19 -12.12 -14.35
N ALA A 357 -20.88 -11.04 -13.97
CA ALA A 357 -22.25 -11.13 -13.45
C ALA A 357 -23.21 -11.71 -14.49
N LEU A 358 -23.12 -11.26 -15.75
CA LEU A 358 -23.94 -11.80 -16.85
C LEU A 358 -23.63 -13.27 -17.11
N ALA A 359 -22.36 -13.65 -17.13
CA ALA A 359 -21.94 -15.06 -17.29
C ALA A 359 -22.48 -15.95 -16.15
N LEU A 360 -22.47 -15.45 -14.91
CA LEU A 360 -23.02 -16.15 -13.76
C LEU A 360 -24.54 -16.33 -13.89
N ILE A 361 -25.27 -15.29 -14.32
CA ILE A 361 -26.70 -15.35 -14.56
C ILE A 361 -27.01 -16.39 -15.65
N LEU A 362 -26.27 -16.44 -16.77
CA LEU A 362 -26.42 -17.40 -17.84
C LEU A 362 -26.14 -18.84 -17.38
N LEU A 363 -25.10 -19.02 -16.52
CA LEU A 363 -24.78 -20.31 -15.90
C LEU A 363 -25.94 -20.82 -15.02
N VAL A 364 -26.47 -19.94 -14.16
CA VAL A 364 -27.62 -20.26 -13.31
C VAL A 364 -28.85 -20.57 -14.14
N ALA A 365 -29.14 -19.78 -15.18
CA ALA A 365 -30.24 -20.04 -16.10
C ALA A 365 -30.06 -21.37 -16.84
N GLY A 366 -28.84 -21.70 -17.28
CA GLY A 366 -28.48 -22.98 -17.89
C GLY A 366 -28.69 -24.17 -16.95
N MET A 367 -28.32 -24.03 -15.68
CA MET A 367 -28.55 -25.05 -14.65
C MET A 367 -30.03 -25.26 -14.36
N ILE A 368 -30.83 -24.17 -14.30
CA ILE A 368 -32.28 -24.23 -14.13
C ILE A 368 -32.91 -24.93 -15.37
N TYR A 369 -32.49 -24.56 -16.59
CA TYR A 369 -32.96 -25.17 -17.81
C TYR A 369 -32.64 -26.67 -17.87
N MET A 370 -31.40 -27.07 -17.55
CA MET A 370 -31.02 -28.49 -17.46
C MET A 370 -31.81 -29.23 -16.38
N GLY A 371 -31.99 -28.61 -15.21
CA GLY A 371 -32.80 -29.19 -14.13
C GLY A 371 -34.26 -29.39 -14.52
N ARG A 372 -34.84 -28.45 -15.26
CA ARG A 372 -36.21 -28.60 -15.84
C ARG A 372 -36.27 -29.70 -16.89
N ASN A 373 -35.26 -29.79 -17.76
CA ASN A 373 -35.21 -30.83 -18.81
C ASN A 373 -35.01 -32.26 -18.23
N ILE A 374 -34.19 -32.37 -17.16
CA ILE A 374 -34.00 -33.64 -16.44
C ILE A 374 -35.32 -34.03 -15.72
N ARG A 375 -36.03 -33.05 -15.13
CA ARG A 375 -37.36 -33.28 -14.53
C ARG A 375 -38.43 -33.62 -15.56
N ALA A 376 -38.40 -33.02 -16.75
CA ALA A 376 -39.32 -33.35 -17.87
C ALA A 376 -39.10 -34.77 -18.39
N ARG A 377 -37.85 -35.28 -18.41
CA ARG A 377 -37.52 -36.66 -18.83
C ARG A 377 -37.79 -37.71 -17.76
N ARG A 378 -38.13 -37.32 -16.51
CA ARG A 378 -38.47 -38.21 -15.39
C ARG A 378 -39.97 -38.28 -15.09
N LYS A 379 -40.84 -37.66 -15.93
CA LYS A 379 -42.28 -37.76 -15.78
C LYS A 379 -42.83 -38.94 -16.56
N GLU A 380 -42.77 -40.13 -15.97
CA GLU A 380 -43.88 -41.05 -15.91
C GLU A 380 -44.36 -41.11 -14.45
N PRO A 381 -45.65 -41.41 -14.16
CA PRO A 381 -46.35 -40.68 -13.11
C PRO A 381 -46.27 -41.40 -11.74
N GLN A 382 -45.81 -40.68 -10.71
CA GLN A 382 -46.23 -40.92 -9.34
C GLN A 382 -46.73 -39.62 -8.75
N LYS A 383 -48.02 -39.62 -8.43
CA LYS A 383 -48.69 -38.60 -7.66
C LYS A 383 -48.14 -38.62 -6.22
N ASP A 384 -48.25 -37.46 -5.58
CA ASP A 384 -48.06 -37.16 -4.16
C ASP A 384 -46.61 -36.86 -3.70
N GLU A 385 -46.31 -35.56 -3.69
CA GLU A 385 -45.54 -34.84 -2.70
C GLU A 385 -45.17 -33.43 -3.21
N ALA A 386 -46.17 -32.55 -3.29
CA ALA A 386 -46.01 -31.15 -3.66
C ALA A 386 -46.70 -30.26 -2.61
N HIS A 387 -46.19 -30.25 -1.38
CA HIS A 387 -46.74 -29.33 -0.35
C HIS A 387 -45.75 -28.84 0.75
N ILE A 388 -44.42 -28.94 0.60
CA ILE A 388 -43.53 -28.59 1.70
C ILE A 388 -42.49 -27.47 1.38
N ILE A 389 -42.38 -26.92 0.16
CA ILE A 389 -41.31 -25.98 -0.17
C ILE A 389 -41.75 -24.51 -0.29
N THR A 390 -43.04 -24.22 -0.18
CA THR A 390 -43.56 -22.84 -0.29
C THR A 390 -43.82 -22.15 1.04
N GLU A 391 -43.61 -22.81 2.18
CA GLU A 391 -43.91 -22.25 3.51
C GLU A 391 -42.76 -21.49 4.14
N ASN A 392 -41.51 -21.71 3.73
CA ASN A 392 -40.35 -21.14 4.41
C ASN A 392 -39.92 -19.72 3.97
N GLN A 393 -40.55 -19.12 2.96
CA GLN A 393 -40.27 -17.71 2.56
C GLN A 393 -41.30 -16.74 3.09
N HIS A 394 -42.45 -17.17 3.58
CA HIS A 394 -43.49 -16.30 4.15
C HIS A 394 -43.44 -16.16 5.68
N GLU A 395 -42.68 -17.00 6.38
CA GLU A 395 -42.58 -16.91 7.86
C GLU A 395 -41.61 -15.81 8.34
N GLU A 396 -40.60 -15.40 7.59
CA GLU A 396 -39.72 -14.29 7.96
C GLU A 396 -40.40 -12.91 7.85
N GLU A 397 -41.46 -12.77 7.08
CA GLU A 397 -42.18 -11.49 6.91
C GLU A 397 -43.19 -11.17 8.03
N ASN A 398 -43.60 -12.13 8.84
CA ASN A 398 -44.71 -11.96 9.81
C ASN A 398 -44.26 -11.65 11.26
N LEU A 399 -42.96 -11.55 11.55
CA LEU A 399 -42.44 -11.35 12.92
C LEU A 399 -42.44 -9.89 13.42
N ILE A 400 -42.75 -8.93 12.56
CA ILE A 400 -42.76 -7.50 12.93
C ILE A 400 -44.21 -6.98 12.84
N PRO A 401 -44.79 -6.42 13.92
CA PRO A 401 -46.07 -5.76 13.86
C PRO A 401 -46.07 -4.62 12.83
N SER A 402 -47.12 -4.53 12.03
CA SER A 402 -47.25 -3.52 10.95
C SER A 402 -47.12 -2.09 11.45
N THR A 403 -47.50 -1.81 12.70
CA THR A 403 -47.32 -0.55 13.40
C THR A 403 -45.86 -0.20 13.69
N ALA A 404 -45.03 -1.17 13.97
CA ALA A 404 -43.59 -0.97 14.20
C ALA A 404 -42.82 -0.70 12.89
N ARG A 405 -43.21 -1.31 11.79
CA ARG A 405 -42.61 -1.02 10.46
C ARG A 405 -42.82 0.43 10.03
N GLN A 406 -43.98 1.01 10.30
CA GLN A 406 -44.22 2.43 10.00
C GLN A 406 -43.34 3.38 10.84
N SER A 407 -43.13 3.06 12.12
CA SER A 407 -42.33 3.87 13.02
C SER A 407 -40.83 3.87 12.64
N PHE A 408 -40.32 2.87 11.96
CA PHE A 408 -38.93 2.76 11.55
C PHE A 408 -38.70 3.02 10.04
N ALA A 409 -39.72 3.43 9.29
CA ALA A 409 -39.64 3.63 7.84
C ALA A 409 -38.50 4.62 7.45
N ALA A 410 -38.32 5.67 8.23
CA ALA A 410 -37.24 6.66 7.99
C ALA A 410 -35.84 6.03 8.13
N PHE A 411 -35.66 5.13 9.11
CA PHE A 411 -34.37 4.46 9.33
C PHE A 411 -34.11 3.34 8.30
N LEU A 412 -35.16 2.69 7.82
CA LEU A 412 -35.08 1.66 6.78
C LEU A 412 -34.81 2.22 5.37
N SER A 413 -35.07 3.53 5.16
CA SER A 413 -34.81 4.22 3.88
C SER A 413 -33.35 4.66 3.68
N VAL A 414 -32.53 4.60 4.72
CA VAL A 414 -31.10 4.94 4.63
C VAL A 414 -30.34 3.89 3.84
N THR A 415 -29.73 4.30 2.74
CA THR A 415 -29.03 3.38 1.79
C THR A 415 -27.54 3.67 1.65
N ARG A 416 -27.03 4.76 2.25
CA ARG A 416 -25.62 5.16 2.12
C ARG A 416 -24.92 5.21 3.47
N SER A 417 -23.71 4.66 3.53
CA SER A 417 -22.89 4.69 4.75
C SER A 417 -22.49 6.10 5.19
N SER A 418 -22.48 7.08 4.27
CA SER A 418 -22.24 8.50 4.59
C SER A 418 -23.35 9.16 5.42
N GLU A 419 -24.52 8.54 5.50
CA GLU A 419 -25.67 9.01 6.29
C GLU A 419 -25.64 8.46 7.72
N LEU A 420 -24.72 7.57 8.06
CA LEU A 420 -24.54 6.95 9.38
C LEU A 420 -23.73 7.84 10.32
N THR A 421 -24.26 9.00 10.65
CA THR A 421 -23.65 9.89 11.65
C THR A 421 -23.86 9.37 13.07
N ASP A 422 -23.12 9.89 14.04
CA ASP A 422 -23.36 9.56 15.46
C ASP A 422 -24.76 9.97 15.90
N GLU A 423 -25.30 11.04 15.33
CA GLU A 423 -26.66 11.49 15.55
C GLU A 423 -27.69 10.48 15.04
N TYR A 424 -27.47 9.87 13.86
CA TYR A 424 -28.33 8.78 13.36
C TYR A 424 -28.39 7.60 14.32
N TRP A 425 -27.22 7.18 14.86
CA TRP A 425 -27.16 6.06 15.79
C TRP A 425 -27.84 6.37 17.13
N GLN A 426 -27.73 7.59 17.61
CA GLN A 426 -28.42 8.04 18.81
C GLN A 426 -29.94 8.04 18.60
N GLN A 427 -30.42 8.66 17.53
CA GLN A 427 -31.85 8.72 17.20
C GLN A 427 -32.44 7.32 16.96
N LEU A 428 -31.73 6.42 16.29
CA LEU A 428 -32.15 5.02 16.08
C LEU A 428 -32.23 4.28 17.43
N THR A 429 -31.26 4.45 18.30
CA THR A 429 -31.23 3.80 19.63
C THR A 429 -32.37 4.31 20.50
N GLU A 430 -32.64 5.60 20.50
CA GLU A 430 -33.76 6.21 21.22
C GLU A 430 -35.11 5.72 20.69
N ALA A 431 -35.27 5.67 19.36
CA ALA A 431 -36.48 5.16 18.73
C ALA A 431 -36.74 3.69 19.06
N ILE A 432 -35.69 2.86 19.06
CA ILE A 432 -35.78 1.43 19.44
C ILE A 432 -36.18 1.30 20.92
N ASN A 433 -35.53 2.02 21.83
CA ASN A 433 -35.84 1.94 23.27
C ASN A 433 -37.24 2.51 23.59
N LYS A 434 -37.73 3.43 22.78
CA LYS A 434 -39.11 3.93 22.87
C LYS A 434 -40.12 2.87 22.42
N ALA A 435 -39.86 2.16 21.34
CA ALA A 435 -40.71 1.10 20.80
C ALA A 435 -40.61 -0.22 21.55
N TYR A 436 -39.45 -0.52 22.08
CA TYR A 436 -39.11 -1.71 22.85
C TYR A 436 -38.39 -1.28 24.14
N PRO A 437 -39.12 -1.03 25.24
CA PRO A 437 -38.55 -0.48 26.47
C PRO A 437 -37.37 -1.27 27.00
N ASP A 438 -36.28 -0.55 27.29
CA ASP A 438 -35.03 -1.12 27.83
C ASP A 438 -34.28 -2.10 26.90
N PHE A 439 -34.56 -2.14 25.61
CA PHE A 439 -33.95 -3.09 24.68
C PHE A 439 -32.42 -3.08 24.77
N THR A 440 -31.80 -1.91 24.67
CA THR A 440 -30.34 -1.81 24.71
C THR A 440 -29.78 -2.13 26.09
N SER A 441 -30.43 -1.71 27.17
CA SER A 441 -30.03 -2.00 28.54
C SER A 441 -30.08 -3.50 28.83
N ARG A 442 -31.15 -4.19 28.40
CA ARG A 442 -31.29 -5.63 28.49
C ARG A 442 -30.23 -6.37 27.70
N LEU A 443 -29.93 -5.90 26.49
CA LEU A 443 -28.89 -6.50 25.65
C LEU A 443 -27.53 -6.46 26.34
N TYR A 444 -27.17 -5.31 26.96
CA TYR A 444 -25.97 -5.17 27.77
C TYR A 444 -25.99 -6.02 29.07
N GLN A 445 -27.13 -6.29 29.64
CA GLN A 445 -27.23 -7.25 30.77
C GLN A 445 -26.85 -8.67 30.36
N TYR A 446 -27.29 -9.09 29.16
CA TYR A 446 -26.93 -10.43 28.65
C TYR A 446 -25.45 -10.49 28.21
N TYR A 447 -24.90 -9.41 27.69
CA TYR A 447 -23.48 -9.36 27.26
C TYR A 447 -22.87 -7.97 27.50
N PRO A 448 -22.27 -7.73 28.71
CA PRO A 448 -21.71 -6.43 29.08
C PRO A 448 -20.54 -5.95 28.21
N LYS A 449 -19.86 -6.87 27.48
CA LYS A 449 -18.72 -6.58 26.58
C LYS A 449 -19.16 -6.38 25.13
N LEU A 450 -20.40 -6.00 24.87
CA LEU A 450 -20.93 -5.75 23.54
C LEU A 450 -20.19 -4.56 22.88
N SER A 451 -19.61 -4.78 21.72
CA SER A 451 -18.96 -3.70 20.96
C SER A 451 -19.99 -2.81 20.27
N SER A 452 -19.60 -1.56 19.96
CA SER A 452 -20.45 -0.62 19.22
C SER A 452 -20.93 -1.18 17.89
N HIS A 453 -20.06 -1.93 17.17
CA HIS A 453 -20.44 -2.59 15.92
C HIS A 453 -21.48 -3.70 16.12
N GLU A 454 -21.30 -4.55 17.14
CA GLU A 454 -22.26 -5.62 17.48
C GLU A 454 -23.63 -5.03 17.90
N LEU A 455 -23.63 -3.92 18.67
CA LEU A 455 -24.84 -3.21 19.02
C LEU A 455 -25.56 -2.66 17.78
N ARG A 456 -24.85 -2.02 16.87
CA ARG A 456 -25.39 -1.49 15.61
C ARG A 456 -26.06 -2.59 14.79
N VAL A 457 -25.43 -3.75 14.63
CA VAL A 457 -25.99 -4.91 13.93
C VAL A 457 -27.26 -5.42 14.64
N CYS A 458 -27.29 -5.48 15.97
CA CYS A 458 -28.49 -5.86 16.73
C CYS A 458 -29.64 -4.85 16.55
N CYS A 459 -29.36 -3.56 16.59
CA CYS A 459 -30.36 -2.49 16.38
C CYS A 459 -30.98 -2.58 14.99
N LEU A 460 -30.15 -2.70 13.94
CA LEU A 460 -30.63 -2.85 12.57
C LEU A 460 -31.42 -4.14 12.35
N THR A 461 -31.02 -5.23 12.99
CA THR A 461 -31.77 -6.49 12.96
C THR A 461 -33.14 -6.33 13.66
N LYS A 462 -33.19 -5.64 14.82
CA LYS A 462 -34.41 -5.42 15.57
C LYS A 462 -35.47 -4.65 14.82
N ILE A 463 -35.09 -3.68 13.98
CA ILE A 463 -36.00 -2.93 13.12
C ILE A 463 -36.36 -3.66 11.82
N GLY A 464 -35.81 -4.85 11.57
CA GLY A 464 -36.14 -5.69 10.43
C GLY A 464 -35.38 -5.37 9.15
N MET A 465 -34.19 -4.73 9.25
CA MET A 465 -33.33 -4.51 8.09
C MET A 465 -32.73 -5.82 7.60
N SER A 466 -32.76 -6.06 6.29
CA SER A 466 -32.20 -7.27 5.71
C SER A 466 -30.68 -7.30 5.81
N ARG A 467 -30.08 -8.50 5.87
CA ARG A 467 -28.62 -8.68 5.94
C ARG A 467 -27.88 -8.03 4.77
N THR A 468 -28.48 -8.03 3.60
CA THR A 468 -27.93 -7.37 2.41
C THR A 468 -27.87 -5.86 2.60
N GLN A 469 -28.97 -5.24 3.06
CA GLN A 469 -29.01 -3.82 3.35
C GLN A 469 -28.04 -3.42 4.48
N MET A 470 -27.97 -4.24 5.55
CA MET A 470 -26.98 -4.01 6.63
C MET A 470 -25.54 -4.09 6.12
N ALA A 471 -25.23 -5.03 5.22
CA ALA A 471 -23.91 -5.19 4.63
C ALA A 471 -23.49 -3.98 3.79
N GLU A 472 -24.40 -3.49 2.96
CA GLU A 472 -24.19 -2.27 2.16
C GLU A 472 -24.02 -1.04 3.07
N LEU A 473 -24.92 -0.86 4.03
CA LEU A 473 -24.94 0.28 4.93
C LEU A 473 -23.70 0.34 5.83
N LEU A 474 -23.27 -0.77 6.40
CA LEU A 474 -22.11 -0.86 7.29
C LEU A 474 -20.78 -1.07 6.54
N SER A 475 -20.78 -1.13 5.21
CA SER A 475 -19.60 -1.40 4.37
C SER A 475 -18.91 -2.74 4.71
N HIS A 476 -19.72 -3.77 4.96
CA HIS A 476 -19.28 -5.13 5.25
C HIS A 476 -19.84 -6.14 4.25
N SER A 477 -19.33 -7.38 4.27
CA SER A 477 -19.94 -8.46 3.50
C SER A 477 -21.16 -9.05 4.23
N VAL A 478 -22.11 -9.62 3.48
CA VAL A 478 -23.29 -10.31 4.04
C VAL A 478 -22.85 -11.47 4.94
N SER A 479 -21.76 -12.16 4.60
CA SER A 479 -21.19 -13.22 5.41
C SER A 479 -20.61 -12.69 6.73
N SER A 480 -20.01 -11.48 6.74
CA SER A 480 -19.52 -10.83 7.95
C SER A 480 -20.66 -10.51 8.92
N ILE A 481 -21.77 -9.94 8.44
CA ILE A 481 -22.97 -9.68 9.24
C ILE A 481 -23.54 -10.98 9.81
N SER A 482 -23.67 -12.02 8.99
CA SER A 482 -24.16 -13.34 9.41
C SER A 482 -23.27 -13.97 10.47
N ASN A 483 -21.95 -13.89 10.32
CA ASN A 483 -20.99 -14.39 11.29
C ASN A 483 -21.07 -13.60 12.61
N THR A 484 -21.24 -12.27 12.54
CA THR A 484 -21.42 -11.43 13.75
C THR A 484 -22.63 -11.87 14.55
N LEU A 485 -23.79 -12.05 13.90
CA LEU A 485 -25.03 -12.50 14.56
C LEU A 485 -24.86 -13.91 15.18
N SER A 486 -24.31 -14.86 14.42
CA SER A 486 -24.12 -16.24 14.91
C SER A 486 -23.15 -16.31 16.09
N ARG A 487 -22.03 -15.56 16.02
CA ARG A 487 -21.04 -15.49 17.12
C ARG A 487 -21.60 -14.79 18.35
N LEU A 488 -22.41 -13.76 18.16
CA LEU A 488 -23.01 -13.02 19.26
C LEU A 488 -24.01 -13.90 20.00
N TYR A 489 -24.83 -14.70 19.31
CA TYR A 489 -25.71 -15.69 19.97
C TYR A 489 -24.92 -16.65 20.85
N THR A 490 -23.81 -17.19 20.30
CA THR A 490 -22.94 -18.10 21.07
C THR A 490 -22.33 -17.41 22.29
N LYS A 491 -21.95 -16.15 22.21
CA LYS A 491 -21.40 -15.36 23.33
C LYS A 491 -22.44 -15.09 24.41
N ILE A 492 -23.70 -14.90 24.05
CA ILE A 492 -24.81 -14.58 24.96
C ILE A 492 -25.33 -15.84 25.65
N THR A 493 -25.52 -16.94 24.92
CA THR A 493 -26.22 -18.12 25.41
C THR A 493 -25.30 -19.29 25.75
N GLY A 494 -24.06 -19.29 25.27
CA GLY A 494 -23.13 -20.42 25.36
C GLY A 494 -23.44 -21.57 24.38
N GLU A 495 -24.54 -21.52 23.64
CA GLU A 495 -24.94 -22.51 22.64
C GLU A 495 -24.42 -22.19 21.25
N LYS A 496 -24.32 -23.20 20.36
CA LYS A 496 -23.95 -23.00 18.96
C LYS A 496 -24.96 -22.08 18.26
N GLY A 497 -24.49 -20.89 17.88
CA GLY A 497 -25.30 -19.85 17.26
C GLY A 497 -25.62 -20.09 15.79
N SER A 498 -26.77 -19.58 15.36
CA SER A 498 -27.12 -19.35 13.97
C SER A 498 -27.71 -17.94 13.83
N VAL A 499 -27.75 -17.44 12.61
CA VAL A 499 -28.39 -16.14 12.30
C VAL A 499 -29.84 -16.13 12.76
N GLN A 500 -30.57 -17.20 12.44
CA GLN A 500 -31.98 -17.34 12.78
C GLN A 500 -32.21 -17.31 14.31
N LYS A 501 -31.43 -18.09 15.06
CA LYS A 501 -31.51 -18.11 16.54
C LYS A 501 -31.24 -16.73 17.15
N MET A 502 -30.26 -15.99 16.61
CA MET A 502 -29.96 -14.63 17.10
C MET A 502 -31.08 -13.66 16.74
N THR A 503 -31.64 -13.73 15.54
CA THR A 503 -32.77 -12.91 15.11
C THR A 503 -34.00 -13.15 15.99
N GLU A 504 -34.38 -14.41 16.22
CA GLU A 504 -35.46 -14.79 17.15
C GLU A 504 -35.22 -14.31 18.58
N PHE A 505 -33.97 -14.42 19.07
CA PHE A 505 -33.60 -13.93 20.40
C PHE A 505 -33.82 -12.41 20.50
N LEU A 506 -33.35 -11.65 19.48
CA LEU A 506 -33.51 -10.20 19.47
C LEU A 506 -34.98 -9.78 19.39
N TYR A 507 -35.84 -10.50 18.66
CA TYR A 507 -37.26 -10.20 18.59
C TYR A 507 -38.01 -10.54 19.89
N LYS A 508 -37.59 -11.58 20.61
CA LYS A 508 -38.13 -11.95 21.92
C LYS A 508 -37.64 -11.07 23.07
N LEU A 509 -36.58 -10.32 22.84
CA LEU A 509 -36.05 -9.36 23.82
C LEU A 509 -36.95 -8.10 23.86
N VAL A 510 -37.99 -8.14 24.68
CA VAL A 510 -38.98 -7.04 24.84
C VAL A 510 -38.78 -6.40 26.21
#